data_6351a1ec0a194f599a04b576ffa313a5
#
_entry.id   6351a1ec0a194f599a04b576ffa313a5
#
_cell.length_a   1.000
_cell.length_b   1.000
_cell.length_c   1.000
_cell.angle_alpha   90.00
_cell.angle_beta   90.00
_cell.angle_gamma   90.00
#
_symmetry.space_group_name_H-M   'P 1'
#
loop_
_entity.id
_entity.type
_entity.pdbx_description
1 polymer ?
#
loop_
_entity_poly.entity_id
_entity_poly.type
_entity_poly.pdbx_seq_one_letter_code
_entity_poly.pdbx_strand_id
1 'polypeptide(L)'
;MQRNASLVHWGTRGLTSQTKQVCAMNDPALRDSELSKVPEVTLVFWIIKIAATTLGETGGDTVTMTLNWGYLTGTAIFLTLLIALVVAQIVAKRFHPFLYWATVVASTTFGTTIADFADRSLGIGYTGGSLLLFGSLILVLVLWYWSEGTISVDTVSRPKVEAFYWAAITFSQTLGTALGDWIADTGGLGYERGALVFAAGLAVLAGLYYWTNVSRVLLFWAAFILTRPLGATVGDFLDKPIDHGGLALSRPLASAAIAIFIVICISLLPQRPGRRISEIRI
;
A
#
# COMPACT_ATOMS: atom_id res chain seq x y z
N MET A 1 51.13 -16.29 45.57
CA MET A 1 49.83 -15.76 46.02
C MET A 1 48.93 -15.62 44.79
N GLN A 2 48.19 -16.68 44.49
CA GLN A 2 47.18 -16.69 43.45
C GLN A 2 45.84 -16.27 44.06
N ARG A 3 45.19 -15.26 43.53
CA ARG A 3 43.78 -14.94 43.85
C ARG A 3 42.91 -15.43 42.70
N ASN A 4 42.11 -16.45 43.00
CA ASN A 4 41.04 -16.99 42.19
C ASN A 4 39.93 -15.94 42.06
N ALA A 5 39.65 -15.51 40.83
CA ALA A 5 38.43 -14.80 40.50
C ALA A 5 37.35 -15.83 40.10
N SER A 6 36.48 -16.16 41.03
CA SER A 6 35.30 -16.98 40.77
C SER A 6 34.25 -16.13 40.04
N LEU A 7 34.05 -16.41 38.76
CA LEU A 7 32.89 -15.94 37.99
C LEU A 7 31.61 -16.54 38.56
N VAL A 8 30.82 -15.73 39.21
CA VAL A 8 29.49 -16.08 39.68
C VAL A 8 28.56 -16.22 38.49
N HIS A 9 28.29 -17.45 38.10
CA HIS A 9 27.30 -17.78 37.05
C HIS A 9 25.90 -17.70 37.71
N TRP A 10 25.26 -16.54 37.62
CA TRP A 10 23.86 -16.40 38.02
C TRP A 10 22.97 -17.09 37.01
N GLY A 11 22.56 -18.30 37.36
CA GLY A 11 21.65 -19.11 36.57
C GLY A 11 20.25 -18.46 36.49
N THR A 12 19.74 -18.36 35.30
CA THR A 12 18.38 -17.89 34.94
C THR A 12 17.25 -18.84 35.35
N ARG A 13 17.45 -19.67 36.37
CA ARG A 13 16.45 -20.60 36.93
C ARG A 13 15.71 -19.91 38.06
N GLY A 14 14.60 -19.25 37.77
CA GLY A 14 13.72 -18.73 38.83
C GLY A 14 12.93 -17.45 38.47
N LEU A 15 13.09 -16.90 37.30
CA LEU A 15 12.25 -15.75 36.88
C LEU A 15 10.83 -16.25 36.63
N THR A 16 9.85 -15.68 37.34
CA THR A 16 8.42 -15.91 37.05
C THR A 16 8.08 -15.47 35.62
N SER A 17 7.00 -16.03 35.06
CA SER A 17 6.52 -15.70 33.73
C SER A 17 6.39 -14.16 33.50
N GLN A 18 5.98 -13.44 34.54
CA GLN A 18 5.87 -11.97 34.52
C GLN A 18 7.23 -11.29 34.44
N THR A 19 8.24 -11.74 35.15
CA THR A 19 9.58 -11.12 35.12
C THR A 19 10.26 -11.34 33.76
N LYS A 20 10.04 -12.51 33.14
CA LYS A 20 10.51 -12.78 31.76
C LYS A 20 9.82 -11.88 30.75
N GLN A 21 8.52 -11.62 30.91
CA GLN A 21 7.78 -10.71 30.07
C GLN A 21 8.25 -9.25 30.22
N VAL A 22 8.50 -8.79 31.43
CA VAL A 22 9.00 -7.43 31.69
C VAL A 22 10.44 -7.25 31.17
N CYS A 23 11.31 -8.26 31.30
CA CYS A 23 12.65 -8.23 30.71
C CYS A 23 12.60 -8.22 29.17
N ALA A 24 11.71 -9.01 28.56
CA ALA A 24 11.50 -9.01 27.10
C ALA A 24 10.94 -7.68 26.61
N MET A 25 10.06 -7.02 27.35
CA MET A 25 9.53 -5.70 27.01
C MET A 25 10.59 -4.58 27.05
N ASN A 26 11.71 -4.78 27.77
CA ASN A 26 12.80 -3.80 27.88
C ASN A 26 13.99 -4.11 26.97
N ASP A 27 13.97 -5.24 26.24
CA ASP A 27 15.00 -5.57 25.27
C ASP A 27 14.74 -4.84 23.94
N PRO A 28 15.60 -3.87 23.52
CA PRO A 28 15.40 -3.10 22.29
C PRO A 28 15.35 -4.00 21.05
N ALA A 29 16.08 -5.11 21.03
CA ALA A 29 16.12 -6.05 19.91
C ALA A 29 14.79 -6.82 19.76
N LEU A 30 14.15 -7.19 20.89
CA LEU A 30 12.85 -7.84 20.88
C LEU A 30 11.72 -6.84 20.51
N ARG A 31 11.82 -5.59 20.98
CA ARG A 31 10.87 -4.53 20.60
C ARG A 31 10.90 -4.23 19.08
N ASP A 32 12.09 -4.18 18.48
CA ASP A 32 12.23 -3.95 17.04
C ASP A 32 11.70 -5.13 16.21
N SER A 33 11.75 -6.37 16.72
CA SER A 33 11.22 -7.55 16.03
C SER A 33 9.69 -7.66 16.05
N GLU A 34 9.01 -6.91 16.94
CA GLU A 34 7.56 -6.85 17.04
C GLU A 34 6.93 -5.73 16.19
N LEU A 35 7.75 -4.89 15.55
CA LEU A 35 7.27 -3.77 14.75
C LEU A 35 7.09 -4.18 13.28
N SER A 36 5.95 -3.81 12.72
CA SER A 36 5.69 -3.95 11.28
C SER A 36 6.50 -2.92 10.49
N LYS A 37 6.86 -3.26 9.25
CA LYS A 37 7.42 -2.29 8.30
C LYS A 37 6.34 -1.51 7.53
N VAL A 38 5.08 -1.68 7.92
CA VAL A 38 3.93 -0.91 7.43
C VAL A 38 3.60 0.18 8.45
N PRO A 39 3.28 1.42 8.04
CA PRO A 39 2.83 2.45 8.96
C PRO A 39 1.57 2.03 9.71
N GLU A 40 1.40 2.55 10.92
CA GLU A 40 0.16 2.42 11.67
C GLU A 40 -1.03 2.94 10.84
N VAL A 41 -2.10 2.13 10.74
CA VAL A 41 -3.27 2.42 9.90
C VAL A 41 -4.17 3.45 10.61
N THR A 42 -3.88 4.71 10.39
CA THR A 42 -4.58 5.88 10.93
C THR A 42 -5.28 6.67 9.82
N LEU A 43 -6.02 7.72 10.17
CA LEU A 43 -6.57 8.63 9.16
C LEU A 43 -5.47 9.24 8.27
N VAL A 44 -4.31 9.56 8.84
CA VAL A 44 -3.13 10.07 8.10
C VAL A 44 -2.67 9.06 7.05
N PHE A 45 -2.62 7.77 7.40
CA PHE A 45 -2.31 6.69 6.45
C PHE A 45 -3.25 6.74 5.22
N TRP A 46 -4.55 6.85 5.45
CA TRP A 46 -5.53 6.87 4.35
C TRP A 46 -5.45 8.15 3.50
N ILE A 47 -5.19 9.31 4.11
CA ILE A 47 -4.98 10.57 3.38
C ILE A 47 -3.77 10.45 2.45
N ILE A 48 -2.62 10.00 2.97
CA ILE A 48 -1.41 9.82 2.16
C ILE A 48 -1.63 8.73 1.10
N LYS A 49 -2.35 7.64 1.44
CA LYS A 49 -2.64 6.54 0.52
C LYS A 49 -3.48 7.02 -0.68
N ILE A 50 -4.54 7.81 -0.45
CA ILE A 50 -5.36 8.39 -1.54
C ILE A 50 -4.50 9.32 -2.39
N ALA A 51 -3.75 10.24 -1.77
CA ALA A 51 -2.84 11.12 -2.49
C ALA A 51 -1.80 10.35 -3.31
N ALA A 52 -1.21 9.27 -2.76
CA ALA A 52 -0.25 8.43 -3.46
C ALA A 52 -0.86 7.71 -4.67
N THR A 53 -2.12 7.25 -4.56
CA THR A 53 -2.82 6.62 -5.68
C THR A 53 -3.21 7.62 -6.77
N THR A 54 -3.59 8.83 -6.40
CA THR A 54 -3.83 9.94 -7.35
C THR A 54 -2.53 10.36 -8.04
N LEU A 55 -1.42 10.46 -7.28
CA LEU A 55 -0.09 10.74 -7.86
C LEU A 55 0.35 9.63 -8.83
N GLY A 56 0.03 8.37 -8.51
CA GLY A 56 0.33 7.25 -9.40
C GLY A 56 -0.35 7.37 -10.76
N GLU A 57 -1.58 7.86 -10.78
CA GLU A 57 -2.34 8.12 -12.01
C GLU A 57 -1.73 9.29 -12.77
N THR A 58 -1.76 10.49 -12.20
CA THR A 58 -1.26 11.69 -12.89
C THR A 58 0.23 11.60 -13.26
N GLY A 59 1.04 10.92 -12.44
CA GLY A 59 2.46 10.69 -12.68
C GLY A 59 2.73 9.66 -13.77
N GLY A 60 1.96 8.59 -13.82
CA GLY A 60 2.00 7.60 -14.90
C GLY A 60 1.67 8.27 -16.25
N ASP A 61 0.55 8.98 -16.31
CA ASP A 61 0.11 9.72 -17.48
C ASP A 61 1.09 10.84 -17.89
N THR A 62 1.76 11.46 -16.93
CA THR A 62 2.83 12.42 -17.23
C THR A 62 3.92 11.78 -18.09
N VAL A 63 4.40 10.60 -17.69
CA VAL A 63 5.48 9.91 -18.41
C VAL A 63 4.99 9.31 -19.72
N THR A 64 3.86 8.62 -19.71
CA THR A 64 3.38 7.85 -20.86
C THR A 64 2.76 8.73 -21.93
N MET A 65 1.97 9.74 -21.55
CA MET A 65 1.21 10.58 -22.44
C MET A 65 1.84 11.97 -22.65
N THR A 66 2.21 12.69 -21.55
CA THR A 66 2.71 14.08 -21.68
C THR A 66 4.13 14.11 -22.22
N LEU A 67 5.03 13.27 -21.70
CA LEU A 67 6.39 13.10 -22.23
C LEU A 67 6.43 12.21 -23.48
N ASN A 68 5.29 11.59 -23.81
CA ASN A 68 5.12 10.72 -24.98
C ASN A 68 6.13 9.55 -25.06
N TRP A 69 6.50 8.99 -23.90
CA TRP A 69 7.39 7.82 -23.84
C TRP A 69 6.66 6.50 -24.14
N GLY A 70 5.31 6.52 -24.12
CA GLY A 70 4.46 5.38 -24.36
C GLY A 70 4.32 4.45 -23.16
N TYR A 71 3.27 3.63 -23.17
CA TYR A 71 2.88 2.80 -22.04
C TYR A 71 3.91 1.70 -21.72
N LEU A 72 4.48 1.03 -22.72
CA LEU A 72 5.47 -0.04 -22.51
C LEU A 72 6.75 0.50 -21.85
N THR A 73 7.26 1.63 -22.33
CA THR A 73 8.47 2.26 -21.78
C THR A 73 8.21 2.73 -20.34
N GLY A 74 7.07 3.40 -20.10
CA GLY A 74 6.66 3.82 -18.76
C GLY A 74 6.56 2.62 -17.81
N THR A 75 5.91 1.55 -18.25
CA THR A 75 5.79 0.29 -17.47
C THR A 75 7.15 -0.28 -17.12
N ALA A 76 8.08 -0.35 -18.07
CA ALA A 76 9.43 -0.89 -17.81
C ALA A 76 10.21 -0.04 -16.80
N ILE A 77 10.12 1.28 -16.88
CA ILE A 77 10.77 2.21 -15.94
C ILE A 77 10.19 2.03 -14.54
N PHE A 78 8.86 2.07 -14.39
CA PHE A 78 8.22 1.98 -13.08
C PHE A 78 8.30 0.58 -12.49
N LEU A 79 8.34 -0.49 -13.30
CA LEU A 79 8.63 -1.84 -12.83
C LEU A 79 10.04 -1.94 -12.24
N THR A 80 11.03 -1.40 -12.95
CA THR A 80 12.43 -1.39 -12.48
C THR A 80 12.56 -0.62 -11.16
N LEU A 81 11.94 0.55 -11.07
CA LEU A 81 11.90 1.36 -9.86
C LEU A 81 11.19 0.62 -8.71
N LEU A 82 10.05 0.00 -8.98
CA LEU A 82 9.29 -0.79 -8.00
C LEU A 82 10.13 -1.94 -7.46
N ILE A 83 10.76 -2.73 -8.34
CA ILE A 83 11.62 -3.84 -7.92
C ILE A 83 12.75 -3.34 -7.02
N ALA A 84 13.43 -2.26 -7.41
CA ALA A 84 14.53 -1.68 -6.63
C ALA A 84 14.06 -1.23 -5.24
N LEU A 85 12.90 -0.57 -5.15
CA LEU A 85 12.33 -0.10 -3.90
C LEU A 85 11.81 -1.24 -3.02
N VAL A 86 11.19 -2.27 -3.60
CA VAL A 86 10.75 -3.47 -2.86
C VAL A 86 11.98 -4.23 -2.30
N VAL A 87 13.03 -4.38 -3.08
CA VAL A 87 14.30 -4.97 -2.59
C VAL A 87 14.86 -4.13 -1.46
N ALA A 88 14.90 -2.80 -1.59
CA ALA A 88 15.34 -1.90 -0.53
C ALA A 88 14.48 -2.04 0.74
N GLN A 89 13.15 -2.19 0.61
CA GLN A 89 12.24 -2.45 1.73
C GLN A 89 12.57 -3.77 2.44
N ILE A 90 12.78 -4.85 1.66
CA ILE A 90 13.09 -6.18 2.23
C ILE A 90 14.43 -6.17 2.95
N VAL A 91 15.43 -5.48 2.39
CA VAL A 91 16.79 -5.35 2.99
C VAL A 91 16.79 -4.41 4.20
N ALA A 92 15.95 -3.39 4.22
CA ALA A 92 15.85 -2.47 5.36
C ALA A 92 15.41 -3.24 6.62
N LYS A 93 16.16 -3.09 7.72
CA LYS A 93 15.87 -3.79 8.97
C LYS A 93 14.78 -3.12 9.82
N ARG A 94 14.44 -1.87 9.49
CA ARG A 94 13.49 -1.04 10.23
C ARG A 94 12.53 -0.34 9.28
N PHE A 95 11.40 0.10 9.81
CA PHE A 95 10.47 0.93 9.10
C PHE A 95 11.09 2.29 8.73
N HIS A 96 10.97 2.67 7.46
CA HIS A 96 11.38 3.97 6.92
C HIS A 96 10.19 4.61 6.19
N PRO A 97 9.59 5.69 6.71
CA PRO A 97 8.38 6.28 6.14
C PRO A 97 8.53 6.65 4.66
N PHE A 98 9.58 7.37 4.30
CA PHE A 98 9.81 7.78 2.91
C PHE A 98 10.00 6.58 1.98
N LEU A 99 10.74 5.55 2.40
CA LEU A 99 10.94 4.36 1.60
C LEU A 99 9.61 3.60 1.39
N TYR A 100 8.80 3.47 2.44
CA TYR A 100 7.49 2.84 2.36
C TYR A 100 6.58 3.58 1.35
N TRP A 101 6.43 4.89 1.52
CA TRP A 101 5.54 5.66 0.65
C TRP A 101 6.07 5.80 -0.78
N ALA A 102 7.40 5.87 -0.97
CA ALA A 102 8.00 5.81 -2.31
C ALA A 102 7.70 4.48 -3.00
N THR A 103 7.76 3.35 -2.26
CA THR A 103 7.39 2.04 -2.80
C THR A 103 5.90 1.95 -3.14
N VAL A 104 5.03 2.53 -2.31
CA VAL A 104 3.59 2.64 -2.61
C VAL A 104 3.37 3.48 -3.88
N VAL A 105 4.00 4.65 -4.00
CA VAL A 105 3.89 5.49 -5.21
C VAL A 105 4.40 4.74 -6.44
N ALA A 106 5.56 4.10 -6.36
CA ALA A 106 6.10 3.31 -7.49
C ALA A 106 5.15 2.16 -7.88
N SER A 107 4.55 1.45 -6.90
CA SER A 107 3.62 0.36 -7.15
C SER A 107 2.32 0.83 -7.82
N THR A 108 1.82 1.99 -7.43
CA THR A 108 0.60 2.54 -8.02
C THR A 108 0.86 3.09 -9.42
N THR A 109 1.99 3.79 -9.66
CA THR A 109 2.37 4.28 -10.98
C THR A 109 2.66 3.13 -11.96
N PHE A 110 3.35 2.07 -11.50
CA PHE A 110 3.48 0.84 -12.28
C PHE A 110 2.10 0.24 -12.60
N GLY A 111 1.20 0.19 -11.62
CA GLY A 111 -0.17 -0.32 -11.78
C GLY A 111 -0.94 0.43 -12.87
N THR A 112 -0.84 1.77 -12.92
CA THR A 112 -1.42 2.60 -13.98
C THR A 112 -0.84 2.21 -15.36
N THR A 113 0.46 2.31 -15.49
CA THR A 113 1.10 2.14 -16.80
C THR A 113 0.94 0.74 -17.39
N ILE A 114 0.93 -0.33 -16.55
CA ILE A 114 0.71 -1.69 -17.03
C ILE A 114 -0.76 -1.97 -17.34
N ALA A 115 -1.72 -1.38 -16.61
CA ALA A 115 -3.14 -1.48 -16.92
C ALA A 115 -3.42 -0.78 -18.26
N ASP A 116 -2.96 0.44 -18.45
CA ASP A 116 -3.07 1.17 -19.71
C ASP A 116 -2.41 0.43 -20.88
N PHE A 117 -1.24 -0.15 -20.67
CA PHE A 117 -0.58 -0.96 -21.69
C PHE A 117 -1.43 -2.17 -22.07
N ALA A 118 -1.99 -2.87 -21.10
CA ALA A 118 -2.84 -4.04 -21.34
C ALA A 118 -4.15 -3.66 -22.07
N ASP A 119 -4.79 -2.59 -21.63
CA ASP A 119 -6.10 -2.21 -22.17
C ASP A 119 -5.99 -1.42 -23.48
N ARG A 120 -5.09 -0.45 -23.55
CA ARG A 120 -4.99 0.49 -24.70
C ARG A 120 -4.05 -0.01 -25.79
N SER A 121 -2.99 -0.79 -25.45
CA SER A 121 -2.04 -1.29 -26.43
C SER A 121 -2.31 -2.74 -26.84
N LEU A 122 -2.68 -3.63 -25.92
CA LEU A 122 -2.96 -5.04 -26.18
C LEU A 122 -4.45 -5.32 -26.42
N GLY A 123 -5.35 -4.41 -26.04
CA GLY A 123 -6.78 -4.55 -26.24
C GLY A 123 -7.43 -5.68 -25.43
N ILE A 124 -6.87 -6.02 -24.23
CA ILE A 124 -7.42 -7.08 -23.37
C ILE A 124 -8.83 -6.71 -22.88
N GLY A 125 -9.08 -5.41 -22.70
CA GLY A 125 -10.34 -4.86 -22.21
C GLY A 125 -10.47 -4.91 -20.68
N TYR A 126 -11.11 -3.88 -20.15
CA TYR A 126 -11.21 -3.66 -18.69
C TYR A 126 -11.88 -4.82 -17.94
N THR A 127 -12.91 -5.45 -18.51
CA THR A 127 -13.64 -6.53 -17.81
C THR A 127 -12.77 -7.77 -17.62
N GLY A 128 -12.14 -8.26 -18.70
CA GLY A 128 -11.27 -9.44 -18.65
C GLY A 128 -10.02 -9.20 -17.80
N GLY A 129 -9.39 -8.04 -17.99
CA GLY A 129 -8.23 -7.61 -17.21
C GLY A 129 -8.55 -7.51 -15.71
N SER A 130 -9.67 -6.88 -15.35
CA SER A 130 -10.09 -6.75 -13.94
C SER A 130 -10.37 -8.10 -13.29
N LEU A 131 -11.03 -9.04 -13.98
CA LEU A 131 -11.29 -10.38 -13.45
C LEU A 131 -10.01 -11.17 -13.23
N LEU A 132 -9.06 -11.10 -14.16
CA LEU A 132 -7.75 -11.76 -14.02
C LEU A 132 -6.96 -11.18 -12.84
N LEU A 133 -6.91 -9.84 -12.73
CA LEU A 133 -6.20 -9.16 -11.64
C LEU A 133 -6.84 -9.41 -10.28
N PHE A 134 -8.17 -9.41 -10.22
CA PHE A 134 -8.90 -9.76 -8.99
C PHE A 134 -8.62 -11.20 -8.56
N GLY A 135 -8.69 -12.16 -9.50
CA GLY A 135 -8.34 -13.56 -9.24
C GLY A 135 -6.89 -13.70 -8.76
N SER A 136 -5.93 -13.00 -9.39
CA SER A 136 -4.53 -12.99 -8.98
C SER A 136 -4.33 -12.40 -7.59
N LEU A 137 -5.00 -11.31 -7.25
CA LEU A 137 -4.98 -10.71 -5.92
C LEU A 137 -5.51 -11.69 -4.87
N ILE A 138 -6.68 -12.30 -5.11
CA ILE A 138 -7.25 -13.29 -4.20
C ILE A 138 -6.30 -14.48 -4.04
N LEU A 139 -5.70 -14.97 -5.12
CA LEU A 139 -4.72 -16.05 -5.07
C LEU A 139 -3.53 -15.70 -4.16
N VAL A 140 -2.96 -14.51 -4.31
CA VAL A 140 -1.85 -14.05 -3.46
C VAL A 140 -2.27 -13.97 -1.99
N LEU A 141 -3.46 -13.41 -1.70
CA LEU A 141 -3.96 -13.31 -0.33
C LEU A 141 -4.22 -14.69 0.29
N VAL A 142 -4.76 -15.64 -0.48
CA VAL A 142 -5.00 -17.02 -0.04
C VAL A 142 -3.68 -17.74 0.22
N LEU A 143 -2.70 -17.64 -0.69
CA LEU A 143 -1.37 -18.24 -0.52
C LEU A 143 -0.66 -17.64 0.69
N TRP A 144 -0.79 -16.32 0.93
CA TRP A 144 -0.26 -15.68 2.11
C TRP A 144 -0.92 -16.22 3.37
N TYR A 145 -2.26 -16.29 3.39
CA TYR A 145 -2.98 -16.84 4.54
C TYR A 145 -2.59 -18.30 4.83
N TRP A 146 -2.49 -19.16 3.82
CA TRP A 146 -2.06 -20.55 4.00
C TRP A 146 -0.62 -20.67 4.50
N SER A 147 0.25 -19.75 4.09
CA SER A 147 1.66 -19.75 4.48
C SER A 147 1.90 -19.24 5.89
N GLU A 148 1.13 -18.24 6.36
CA GLU A 148 1.43 -17.49 7.58
C GLU A 148 0.28 -17.49 8.61
N GLY A 149 -0.88 -18.03 8.25
CA GLY A 149 -2.07 -18.11 9.11
C GLY A 149 -2.82 -16.78 9.25
N THR A 150 -2.26 -15.69 8.71
CA THR A 150 -2.86 -14.34 8.76
C THR A 150 -2.39 -13.50 7.59
N ILE A 151 -3.25 -12.57 7.15
CA ILE A 151 -2.92 -11.52 6.17
C ILE A 151 -2.91 -10.13 6.82
N SER A 152 -2.70 -10.06 8.15
CA SER A 152 -2.63 -8.79 8.86
C SER A 152 -1.35 -8.04 8.52
N VAL A 153 -1.50 -6.74 8.21
CA VAL A 153 -0.37 -5.85 7.89
C VAL A 153 0.53 -5.59 9.09
N ASP A 154 0.04 -5.81 10.30
CA ASP A 154 0.82 -5.69 11.53
C ASP A 154 1.91 -6.78 11.65
N THR A 155 1.83 -7.84 10.82
CA THR A 155 2.81 -8.94 10.81
C THR A 155 3.91 -8.77 9.77
N VAL A 156 3.88 -7.70 8.96
CA VAL A 156 4.81 -7.46 7.85
C VAL A 156 6.16 -7.00 8.39
N SER A 157 7.04 -7.95 8.68
CA SER A 157 8.39 -7.70 9.22
C SER A 157 9.45 -8.66 8.68
N ARG A 158 9.02 -9.82 8.13
CA ARG A 158 9.93 -10.85 7.60
C ARG A 158 9.93 -10.81 6.06
N PRO A 159 11.06 -11.09 5.39
CA PRO A 159 11.19 -11.00 3.93
C PRO A 159 10.09 -11.74 3.16
N LYS A 160 9.70 -12.94 3.62
CA LYS A 160 8.64 -13.73 2.99
C LYS A 160 7.28 -13.05 3.07
N VAL A 161 6.93 -12.50 4.25
CA VAL A 161 5.67 -11.77 4.47
C VAL A 161 5.65 -10.46 3.68
N GLU A 162 6.80 -9.77 3.62
CA GLU A 162 6.95 -8.57 2.81
C GLU A 162 6.76 -8.87 1.31
N ALA A 163 7.28 -9.98 0.81
CA ALA A 163 7.08 -10.38 -0.58
C ALA A 163 5.58 -10.60 -0.91
N PHE A 164 4.83 -11.30 -0.06
CA PHE A 164 3.38 -11.43 -0.22
C PHE A 164 2.67 -10.08 -0.15
N TYR A 165 3.05 -9.24 0.80
CA TYR A 165 2.47 -7.91 0.99
C TYR A 165 2.65 -7.04 -0.26
N TRP A 166 3.88 -6.92 -0.78
CA TRP A 166 4.15 -6.11 -1.96
C TRP A 166 3.53 -6.70 -3.23
N ALA A 167 3.45 -8.03 -3.37
CA ALA A 167 2.72 -8.67 -4.45
C ALA A 167 1.22 -8.34 -4.39
N ALA A 168 0.59 -8.49 -3.22
CA ALA A 168 -0.82 -8.14 -3.03
C ALA A 168 -1.09 -6.66 -3.31
N ILE A 169 -0.21 -5.76 -2.85
CA ILE A 169 -0.29 -4.33 -3.17
C ILE A 169 -0.23 -4.11 -4.68
N THR A 170 0.76 -4.69 -5.37
CA THR A 170 0.95 -4.48 -6.81
C THR A 170 -0.29 -4.93 -7.60
N PHE A 171 -0.81 -6.13 -7.35
CA PHE A 171 -2.05 -6.60 -8.00
C PHE A 171 -3.26 -5.71 -7.65
N SER A 172 -3.39 -5.28 -6.40
CA SER A 172 -4.45 -4.36 -5.97
C SER A 172 -4.36 -3.00 -6.66
N GLN A 173 -3.16 -2.47 -6.83
CA GLN A 173 -2.96 -1.18 -7.50
C GLN A 173 -3.31 -1.25 -8.99
N THR A 174 -2.85 -2.31 -9.69
CA THR A 174 -3.17 -2.52 -11.11
C THR A 174 -4.68 -2.75 -11.31
N LEU A 175 -5.29 -3.59 -10.47
CA LEU A 175 -6.75 -3.82 -10.48
C LEU A 175 -7.52 -2.53 -10.30
N GLY A 176 -7.07 -1.66 -9.39
CA GLY A 176 -7.78 -0.42 -9.07
C GLY A 176 -7.80 0.56 -10.25
N THR A 177 -6.75 0.64 -11.08
CA THR A 177 -6.77 1.41 -12.33
C THR A 177 -7.82 0.84 -13.28
N ALA A 178 -7.73 -0.46 -13.59
CA ALA A 178 -8.68 -1.10 -14.50
C ALA A 178 -10.14 -0.96 -14.05
N LEU A 179 -10.43 -1.00 -12.73
CA LEU A 179 -11.77 -0.77 -12.18
C LEU A 179 -12.20 0.71 -12.28
N GLY A 180 -11.29 1.64 -12.04
CA GLY A 180 -11.54 3.07 -12.18
C GLY A 180 -11.97 3.42 -13.60
N ASP A 181 -11.17 3.02 -14.58
CA ASP A 181 -11.43 3.22 -16.01
C ASP A 181 -12.69 2.48 -16.46
N TRP A 182 -12.88 1.24 -15.99
CA TRP A 182 -14.07 0.49 -16.34
C TRP A 182 -15.37 1.20 -15.92
N ILE A 183 -15.42 1.74 -14.70
CA ILE A 183 -16.59 2.48 -14.20
C ILE A 183 -16.74 3.84 -14.89
N ALA A 184 -15.64 4.55 -15.07
CA ALA A 184 -15.66 5.88 -15.68
C ALA A 184 -15.99 5.83 -17.17
N ASP A 185 -15.25 5.02 -17.94
CA ASP A 185 -15.35 4.94 -19.39
C ASP A 185 -16.43 3.96 -19.84
N THR A 186 -16.29 2.67 -19.54
CA THR A 186 -17.22 1.63 -20.00
C THR A 186 -18.58 1.73 -19.30
N GLY A 187 -18.60 2.04 -18.01
CA GLY A 187 -19.81 2.25 -17.22
C GLY A 187 -20.50 3.57 -17.54
N GLY A 188 -19.86 4.48 -18.27
CA GLY A 188 -20.41 5.75 -18.71
C GLY A 188 -20.72 6.74 -17.58
N LEU A 189 -20.17 6.53 -16.38
CA LEU A 189 -20.40 7.42 -15.25
C LEU A 189 -19.55 8.69 -15.31
N GLY A 190 -18.45 8.66 -16.06
CA GLY A 190 -17.42 9.69 -16.05
C GLY A 190 -16.58 9.67 -14.77
N TYR A 191 -15.50 10.43 -14.75
CA TYR A 191 -14.51 10.39 -13.68
C TYR A 191 -15.03 10.93 -12.34
N GLU A 192 -15.77 12.04 -12.36
CA GLU A 192 -16.34 12.65 -11.15
C GLU A 192 -17.29 11.69 -10.41
N ARG A 193 -18.27 11.14 -11.16
CA ARG A 193 -19.26 10.21 -10.55
C ARG A 193 -18.63 8.88 -10.17
N GLY A 194 -17.65 8.40 -10.96
CA GLY A 194 -16.83 7.23 -10.62
C GLY A 194 -16.11 7.43 -9.27
N ALA A 195 -15.48 8.59 -9.08
CA ALA A 195 -14.85 8.94 -7.80
C ALA A 195 -15.86 8.95 -6.64
N LEU A 196 -17.05 9.50 -6.84
CA LEU A 196 -18.12 9.50 -5.82
C LEU A 196 -18.59 8.10 -5.45
N VAL A 197 -18.69 7.16 -6.40
CA VAL A 197 -19.04 5.75 -6.14
C VAL A 197 -17.99 5.11 -5.23
N PHE A 198 -16.70 5.27 -5.52
CA PHE A 198 -15.64 4.71 -4.70
C PHE A 198 -15.53 5.39 -3.33
N ALA A 199 -15.72 6.71 -3.27
CA ALA A 199 -15.78 7.45 -2.01
C ALA A 199 -16.94 6.98 -1.13
N ALA A 200 -18.13 6.75 -1.71
CA ALA A 200 -19.27 6.19 -1.00
C ALA A 200 -18.97 4.77 -0.48
N GLY A 201 -18.31 3.92 -1.28
CA GLY A 201 -17.85 2.61 -0.83
C GLY A 201 -16.91 2.69 0.38
N LEU A 202 -15.95 3.61 0.37
CA LEU A 202 -15.06 3.85 1.51
C LEU A 202 -15.82 4.38 2.74
N ALA A 203 -16.81 5.25 2.54
CA ALA A 203 -17.66 5.72 3.64
C ALA A 203 -18.47 4.57 4.27
N VAL A 204 -18.98 3.63 3.46
CA VAL A 204 -19.63 2.41 3.97
C VAL A 204 -18.64 1.57 4.78
N LEU A 205 -17.43 1.35 4.30
CA LEU A 205 -16.40 0.61 5.05
C LEU A 205 -16.03 1.31 6.36
N ALA A 206 -15.95 2.65 6.37
CA ALA A 206 -15.75 3.43 7.58
C ALA A 206 -16.93 3.23 8.55
N GLY A 207 -18.17 3.24 8.05
CA GLY A 207 -19.36 2.93 8.84
C GLY A 207 -19.29 1.52 9.45
N LEU A 208 -18.94 0.51 8.65
CA LEU A 208 -18.77 -0.86 9.13
C LEU A 208 -17.64 -0.94 10.20
N TYR A 209 -16.60 -0.16 10.05
CA TYR A 209 -15.51 -0.10 11.04
C TYR A 209 -15.99 0.41 12.39
N TYR A 210 -16.81 1.46 12.44
CA TYR A 210 -17.25 2.07 13.70
C TYR A 210 -18.46 1.37 14.35
N TRP A 211 -19.36 0.80 13.55
CA TRP A 211 -20.66 0.30 14.04
C TRP A 211 -20.81 -1.22 14.01
N THR A 212 -19.79 -1.97 13.53
CA THR A 212 -19.88 -3.44 13.45
C THR A 212 -18.62 -4.14 13.98
N ASN A 213 -18.73 -5.45 14.20
CA ASN A 213 -17.62 -6.33 14.60
C ASN A 213 -16.99 -7.07 13.41
N VAL A 214 -17.12 -6.56 12.20
CA VAL A 214 -16.46 -7.14 11.01
C VAL A 214 -14.94 -7.14 11.20
N SER A 215 -14.27 -8.18 10.71
CA SER A 215 -12.82 -8.33 10.80
C SER A 215 -12.09 -7.07 10.31
N ARG A 216 -11.25 -6.49 11.18
CA ARG A 216 -10.44 -5.30 10.85
C ARG A 216 -9.47 -5.55 9.70
N VAL A 217 -8.98 -6.78 9.59
CA VAL A 217 -8.11 -7.20 8.47
C VAL A 217 -8.88 -7.19 7.15
N LEU A 218 -10.12 -7.70 7.15
CA LEU A 218 -10.98 -7.66 5.96
C LEU A 218 -11.30 -6.23 5.55
N LEU A 219 -11.69 -5.38 6.51
CA LEU A 219 -11.99 -3.96 6.27
C LEU A 219 -10.77 -3.20 5.74
N PHE A 220 -9.57 -3.50 6.27
CA PHE A 220 -8.33 -2.93 5.76
C PHE A 220 -8.13 -3.25 4.28
N TRP A 221 -8.19 -4.55 3.90
CA TRP A 221 -7.98 -4.93 2.51
C TRP A 221 -9.06 -4.39 1.58
N ALA A 222 -10.32 -4.40 2.01
CA ALA A 222 -11.41 -3.81 1.24
C ALA A 222 -11.20 -2.30 1.00
N ALA A 223 -10.84 -1.54 2.06
CA ALA A 223 -10.54 -0.12 1.93
C ALA A 223 -9.27 0.12 1.10
N PHE A 224 -8.23 -0.72 1.28
CA PHE A 224 -6.98 -0.62 0.53
C PHE A 224 -7.20 -0.81 -0.98
N ILE A 225 -8.04 -1.78 -1.35
CA ILE A 225 -8.43 -2.03 -2.75
C ILE A 225 -9.23 -0.84 -3.29
N LEU A 226 -10.23 -0.34 -2.55
CA LEU A 226 -11.11 0.75 -3.01
C LEU A 226 -10.43 2.13 -3.09
N THR A 227 -9.40 2.39 -2.30
CA THR A 227 -8.65 3.65 -2.40
C THR A 227 -7.95 3.81 -3.74
N ARG A 228 -7.63 2.72 -4.43
CA ARG A 228 -6.90 2.80 -5.69
C ARG A 228 -7.79 3.28 -6.86
N PRO A 229 -8.97 2.68 -7.14
CA PRO A 229 -9.85 3.21 -8.16
C PRO A 229 -10.36 4.63 -7.83
N LEU A 230 -10.53 4.96 -6.54
CA LEU A 230 -10.80 6.35 -6.14
C LEU A 230 -9.67 7.27 -6.60
N GLY A 231 -8.41 6.92 -6.30
CA GLY A 231 -7.26 7.75 -6.69
C GLY A 231 -7.10 7.84 -8.21
N ALA A 232 -7.38 6.78 -8.96
CA ALA A 232 -7.37 6.78 -10.42
C ALA A 232 -8.41 7.75 -10.97
N THR A 233 -9.67 7.57 -10.59
CA THR A 233 -10.77 8.45 -11.07
C THR A 233 -10.60 9.91 -10.63
N VAL A 234 -10.02 10.18 -9.46
CA VAL A 234 -9.67 11.56 -9.05
C VAL A 234 -8.50 12.09 -9.89
N GLY A 235 -7.48 11.29 -10.17
CA GLY A 235 -6.36 11.68 -11.04
C GLY A 235 -6.84 12.05 -12.45
N ASP A 236 -7.62 11.18 -13.05
CA ASP A 236 -8.24 11.41 -14.35
C ASP A 236 -9.17 12.63 -14.37
N PHE A 237 -9.96 12.80 -13.31
CA PHE A 237 -10.80 13.99 -13.17
C PHE A 237 -9.97 15.27 -13.16
N LEU A 238 -8.79 15.27 -12.57
CA LEU A 238 -7.91 16.43 -12.55
C LEU A 238 -7.30 16.72 -13.92
N ASP A 239 -6.88 15.71 -14.67
CA ASP A 239 -5.98 15.89 -15.82
C ASP A 239 -6.60 15.60 -17.19
N LYS A 240 -7.72 14.87 -17.26
CA LYS A 240 -8.38 14.62 -18.56
C LYS A 240 -9.05 15.88 -19.11
N PRO A 241 -9.21 15.96 -20.43
CA PRO A 241 -9.87 17.11 -21.09
C PRO A 241 -11.31 17.34 -20.60
N ILE A 242 -11.78 18.58 -20.71
CA ILE A 242 -13.11 18.99 -20.25
C ILE A 242 -14.22 18.26 -20.99
N ASP A 243 -14.04 18.00 -22.30
CA ASP A 243 -14.97 17.22 -23.13
C ASP A 243 -15.06 15.74 -22.75
N HIS A 244 -14.07 15.24 -22.01
CA HIS A 244 -14.06 13.92 -21.37
C HIS A 244 -14.44 13.96 -19.88
N GLY A 245 -14.95 15.09 -19.38
CA GLY A 245 -15.41 15.24 -17.99
C GLY A 245 -14.32 15.50 -16.98
N GLY A 246 -13.12 15.90 -17.42
CA GLY A 246 -12.00 16.29 -16.56
C GLY A 246 -11.88 17.81 -16.40
N LEU A 247 -10.90 18.25 -15.60
CA LEU A 247 -10.55 19.67 -15.36
C LEU A 247 -9.44 20.19 -16.28
N ALA A 248 -8.84 19.36 -17.11
CA ALA A 248 -7.73 19.67 -18.01
C ALA A 248 -6.52 20.33 -17.30
N LEU A 249 -6.24 19.96 -16.03
CA LEU A 249 -5.07 20.46 -15.33
C LEU A 249 -3.79 19.86 -15.93
N SER A 250 -2.70 20.63 -15.86
CA SER A 250 -1.39 20.13 -16.30
C SER A 250 -0.96 18.93 -15.45
N ARG A 251 -0.82 17.74 -16.06
CA ARG A 251 -0.38 16.49 -15.40
C ARG A 251 0.91 16.67 -14.59
N PRO A 252 2.00 17.26 -15.15
CA PRO A 252 3.22 17.47 -14.39
C PRO A 252 3.02 18.38 -13.17
N LEU A 253 2.21 19.44 -13.28
CA LEU A 253 1.96 20.35 -12.17
C LEU A 253 1.07 19.70 -11.11
N ALA A 254 0.03 18.98 -11.48
CA ALA A 254 -0.81 18.21 -10.58
C ALA A 254 0.03 17.17 -9.83
N SER A 255 0.84 16.39 -10.55
CA SER A 255 1.75 15.40 -9.96
C SER A 255 2.74 16.05 -8.99
N ALA A 256 3.36 17.17 -9.35
CA ALA A 256 4.29 17.88 -8.48
C ALA A 256 3.61 18.40 -7.21
N ALA A 257 2.41 18.97 -7.32
CA ALA A 257 1.65 19.47 -6.17
C ALA A 257 1.27 18.34 -5.21
N ILE A 258 0.80 17.19 -5.75
CA ILE A 258 0.46 16.02 -4.93
C ILE A 258 1.70 15.42 -4.29
N ALA A 259 2.83 15.32 -5.03
CA ALA A 259 4.08 14.82 -4.48
C ALA A 259 4.59 15.71 -3.32
N ILE A 260 4.54 17.03 -3.47
CA ILE A 260 4.87 17.98 -2.40
C ILE A 260 3.95 17.78 -1.20
N PHE A 261 2.63 17.65 -1.42
CA PHE A 261 1.68 17.38 -0.34
C PHE A 261 2.01 16.09 0.42
N ILE A 262 2.34 14.99 -0.28
CA ILE A 262 2.75 13.72 0.34
C ILE A 262 4.01 13.91 1.18
N VAL A 263 5.04 14.59 0.64
CA VAL A 263 6.29 14.86 1.36
C VAL A 263 6.04 15.69 2.62
N ILE A 264 5.20 16.71 2.55
CA ILE A 264 4.79 17.51 3.70
C ILE A 264 4.09 16.64 4.75
N CYS A 265 3.11 15.82 4.34
CA CYS A 265 2.41 14.93 5.25
C CYS A 265 3.36 13.94 5.94
N ILE A 266 4.29 13.33 5.21
CA ILE A 266 5.27 12.39 5.78
C ILE A 266 6.21 13.10 6.77
N SER A 267 6.59 14.35 6.47
CA SER A 267 7.57 15.10 7.26
C SER A 267 6.95 15.69 8.54
N LEU A 268 5.70 16.16 8.48
CA LEU A 268 5.06 16.90 9.57
C LEU A 268 4.13 16.02 10.42
N LEU A 269 3.58 14.95 9.86
CA LEU A 269 2.64 14.09 10.58
C LEU A 269 3.35 12.84 11.12
N PRO A 270 2.98 12.35 12.32
CA PRO A 270 3.64 11.19 12.92
C PRO A 270 3.50 9.95 12.04
N GLN A 271 4.62 9.37 11.63
CA GLN A 271 4.70 8.11 10.89
C GLN A 271 5.31 7.06 11.82
N ARG A 272 4.46 6.30 12.50
CA ARG A 272 4.89 5.22 13.40
C ARG A 272 4.74 3.87 12.71
N PRO A 273 5.65 2.90 12.97
CA PRO A 273 5.45 1.53 12.52
C PRO A 273 4.24 0.90 13.21
N GLY A 274 3.48 0.10 12.48
CA GLY A 274 2.39 -0.71 13.05
C GLY A 274 2.93 -1.64 14.15
N ARG A 275 2.16 -1.86 15.20
CA ARG A 275 2.50 -2.77 16.29
C ARG A 275 1.77 -4.09 16.09
N ARG A 276 2.50 -5.18 16.20
CA ARG A 276 1.91 -6.50 16.27
C ARG A 276 1.08 -6.57 17.56
N ILE A 277 -0.24 -6.69 17.43
CA ILE A 277 -1.10 -7.00 18.56
C ILE A 277 -0.80 -8.46 18.88
N SER A 278 0.15 -8.71 19.80
CA SER A 278 0.23 -10.00 20.44
C SER A 278 -1.12 -10.22 21.12
N GLU A 279 -1.83 -11.29 20.74
CA GLU A 279 -3.07 -11.69 21.39
C GLU A 279 -2.82 -11.70 22.92
N ILE A 280 -3.31 -10.67 23.59
CA ILE A 280 -3.52 -10.76 25.04
C ILE A 280 -4.67 -11.74 25.18
N ARG A 281 -4.34 -13.03 25.30
CA ARG A 281 -5.28 -14.01 25.82
C ARG A 281 -5.65 -13.55 27.23
N ILE A 282 -6.87 -13.01 27.34
CA ILE A 282 -7.56 -12.88 28.63
C ILE A 282 -8.03 -14.26 29.06
#